data_119e42dca3f2d4800d47a7a7a72cc6a2
#
_entry.id   119e42dca3f2d4800d47a7a7a72cc6a2
#
_cell.length_a   1.000
_cell.length_b   1.000
_cell.length_c   1.000
_cell.angle_alpha   90.00
_cell.angle_beta   90.00
_cell.angle_gamma   90.00
#
_symmetry.space_group_name_H-M   'P 1'
#
loop_
_entity.id
_entity.type
_entity.pdbx_description
1 polymer ?
#
loop_
_entity_poly.entity_id
_entity_poly.type
_entity_poly.pdbx_seq_one_letter_code
_entity_poly.pdbx_strand_id
1 'polypeptide(L)'
;IIDKIHDDLIEINFKGIISLAGYGEPLLHKDINYIVEKLSNVSDVEIITNGDPLSSKKLQELYIAKVSKVLVSMYDGPEQIVKFKDLTKRANVPEEMVILRDRWYDKQNDFGVKLTNRAGTISVGDQDPINKHSSCYYPTYQFLIDWNGDIFLCPQDWQRRVSMGNLMQETVKEIWVGKTFTKFRKNLLQGKRCNKPCSDCNASGTLLGKNHAKLWKSIYKIK
;
A
#
# COMPACT_ATOMS: atom_id res chain seq x y z
N ILE A 1 3.76 -17.77 -5.67
CA ILE A 1 4.02 -16.32 -5.62
C ILE A 1 4.51 -15.91 -4.24
N ILE A 2 3.80 -16.24 -3.16
CA ILE A 2 4.19 -15.83 -1.79
C ILE A 2 5.59 -16.33 -1.43
N ASP A 3 5.93 -17.59 -1.74
CA ASP A 3 7.26 -18.14 -1.50
C ASP A 3 8.34 -17.36 -2.26
N LYS A 4 8.08 -17.03 -3.52
CA LYS A 4 9.02 -16.22 -4.31
C LYS A 4 9.18 -14.80 -3.75
N ILE A 5 8.08 -14.15 -3.33
CA ILE A 5 8.17 -12.83 -2.66
C ILE A 5 9.03 -12.94 -1.40
N HIS A 6 8.77 -13.94 -0.56
CA HIS A 6 9.55 -14.19 0.65
C HIS A 6 11.04 -14.32 0.34
N ASP A 7 11.41 -15.19 -0.60
CA ASP A 7 12.80 -15.49 -0.91
C ASP A 7 13.52 -14.27 -1.53
N ASP A 8 12.86 -13.55 -2.45
CA ASP A 8 13.39 -12.33 -3.05
C ASP A 8 13.61 -11.22 -2.00
N LEU A 9 12.70 -11.10 -1.02
CA LEU A 9 12.82 -10.10 0.04
C LEU A 9 13.91 -10.46 1.06
N ILE A 10 14.11 -11.74 1.36
CA ILE A 10 15.25 -12.23 2.16
C ILE A 10 16.56 -11.92 1.45
N GLU A 11 16.68 -12.23 0.14
CA GLU A 11 17.89 -11.99 -0.64
C GLU A 11 18.36 -10.53 -0.59
N ILE A 12 17.41 -9.59 -0.67
CA ILE A 12 17.74 -8.15 -0.61
C ILE A 12 17.85 -7.60 0.82
N ASN A 13 17.71 -8.44 1.85
CA ASN A 13 17.66 -8.03 3.27
C ASN A 13 16.64 -6.91 3.50
N PHE A 14 15.40 -7.10 3.02
CA PHE A 14 14.34 -6.11 3.08
C PHE A 14 14.02 -5.69 4.53
N LYS A 15 13.84 -4.39 4.76
CA LYS A 15 13.58 -3.79 6.09
C LYS A 15 12.37 -2.85 6.09
N GLY A 16 11.58 -2.88 5.04
CA GLY A 16 10.37 -2.07 4.94
C GLY A 16 9.16 -2.76 5.56
N ILE A 17 7.98 -2.19 5.32
CA ILE A 17 6.70 -2.76 5.74
C ILE A 17 6.09 -3.53 4.55
N ILE A 18 5.55 -4.71 4.82
CA ILE A 18 4.79 -5.50 3.86
C ILE A 18 3.30 -5.28 4.16
N SER A 19 2.61 -4.53 3.30
CA SER A 19 1.18 -4.28 3.45
C SER A 19 0.37 -5.25 2.60
N LEU A 20 -0.41 -6.11 3.24
CA LEU A 20 -1.41 -6.95 2.60
C LEU A 20 -2.67 -6.12 2.39
N ALA A 21 -2.80 -5.59 1.18
CA ALA A 21 -3.84 -4.66 0.79
C ALA A 21 -4.00 -4.69 -0.73
N GLY A 22 -4.82 -3.81 -1.29
CA GLY A 22 -4.89 -3.62 -2.73
C GLY A 22 -6.31 -3.45 -3.24
N TYR A 23 -6.65 -4.16 -4.31
CA TYR A 23 -7.93 -4.02 -5.00
C TYR A 23 -9.02 -4.96 -4.46
N GLY A 24 -8.71 -5.82 -3.50
CA GLY A 24 -9.62 -6.74 -2.84
C GLY A 24 -9.53 -6.67 -1.32
N GLU A 25 -10.32 -7.51 -0.66
CA GLU A 25 -10.32 -7.67 0.80
C GLU A 25 -9.39 -8.83 1.19
N PRO A 26 -8.24 -8.54 1.86
CA PRO A 26 -7.26 -9.58 2.17
C PRO A 26 -7.79 -10.66 3.12
N LEU A 27 -8.72 -10.33 4.01
CA LEU A 27 -9.27 -11.30 4.97
C LEU A 27 -10.20 -12.35 4.34
N LEU A 28 -10.57 -12.20 3.07
CA LEU A 28 -11.28 -13.22 2.30
C LEU A 28 -10.34 -14.30 1.74
N HIS A 29 -9.01 -14.06 1.77
CA HIS A 29 -8.07 -15.08 1.29
C HIS A 29 -8.00 -16.25 2.27
N LYS A 30 -8.24 -17.47 1.77
CA LYS A 30 -8.30 -18.68 2.60
C LYS A 30 -7.01 -18.95 3.39
N ASP A 31 -5.85 -18.64 2.80
CA ASP A 31 -4.53 -18.91 3.37
C ASP A 31 -3.90 -17.65 4.01
N ILE A 32 -4.71 -16.64 4.41
CA ILE A 32 -4.18 -15.37 4.91
C ILE A 32 -3.25 -15.54 6.11
N ASN A 33 -3.55 -16.47 7.03
CA ASN A 33 -2.73 -16.72 8.21
C ASN A 33 -1.34 -17.26 7.82
N TYR A 34 -1.28 -18.20 6.86
CA TYR A 34 -0.02 -18.70 6.30
C TYR A 34 0.80 -17.57 5.62
N ILE A 35 0.14 -16.73 4.84
CA ILE A 35 0.80 -15.60 4.17
C ILE A 35 1.42 -14.65 5.19
N VAL A 36 0.67 -14.30 6.24
CA VAL A 36 1.17 -13.45 7.33
C VAL A 36 2.36 -14.09 8.04
N GLU A 37 2.22 -15.36 8.47
CA GLU A 37 3.30 -16.09 9.15
C GLU A 37 4.57 -16.18 8.31
N LYS A 38 4.43 -16.50 7.02
CA LYS A 38 5.55 -16.58 6.09
C LYS A 38 6.27 -15.25 5.94
N LEU A 39 5.53 -14.18 5.68
CA LEU A 39 6.09 -12.85 5.41
C LEU A 39 6.59 -12.14 6.68
N SER A 40 6.03 -12.45 7.86
CA SER A 40 6.50 -11.90 9.15
C SER A 40 7.91 -12.36 9.53
N ASN A 41 8.41 -13.43 8.91
CA ASN A 41 9.81 -13.85 9.06
C ASN A 41 10.79 -12.93 8.30
N VAL A 42 10.29 -12.12 7.38
CA VAL A 42 11.08 -11.16 6.59
C VAL A 42 11.08 -9.79 7.24
N SER A 43 9.89 -9.26 7.53
CA SER A 43 9.71 -7.90 8.05
C SER A 43 8.30 -7.73 8.62
N ASP A 44 8.01 -6.53 9.14
CA ASP A 44 6.69 -6.17 9.64
C ASP A 44 5.60 -6.33 8.58
N VAL A 45 4.53 -7.06 8.94
CA VAL A 45 3.37 -7.29 8.07
C VAL A 45 2.17 -6.51 8.59
N GLU A 46 1.57 -5.70 7.73
CA GLU A 46 0.32 -4.99 8.00
C GLU A 46 -0.80 -5.52 7.10
N ILE A 47 -1.99 -5.62 7.65
CA ILE A 47 -3.23 -5.91 6.89
C ILE A 47 -4.07 -4.65 6.85
N ILE A 48 -4.55 -4.26 5.66
CA ILE A 48 -5.54 -3.19 5.51
C ILE A 48 -6.85 -3.83 5.04
N THR A 49 -7.88 -3.72 5.86
CA THR A 49 -9.18 -4.37 5.67
C THR A 49 -10.33 -3.38 5.81
N ASN A 50 -11.48 -3.67 5.19
CA ASN A 50 -12.75 -2.99 5.48
C ASN A 50 -13.37 -3.43 6.82
N GLY A 51 -12.87 -4.53 7.39
CA GLY A 51 -13.33 -5.08 8.65
C GLY A 51 -14.57 -5.99 8.56
N ASP A 52 -15.20 -6.13 7.41
CA ASP A 52 -16.42 -6.97 7.29
C ASP A 52 -16.18 -8.44 7.64
N PRO A 53 -15.09 -9.09 7.15
CA PRO A 53 -14.79 -10.46 7.53
C PRO A 53 -14.09 -10.59 8.88
N LEU A 54 -13.81 -9.48 9.59
CA LEU A 54 -13.04 -9.50 10.82
C LEU A 54 -13.90 -9.99 12.00
N SER A 55 -13.43 -11.03 12.67
CA SER A 55 -13.98 -11.55 13.91
C SER A 55 -12.92 -11.60 15.01
N SER A 56 -13.32 -11.75 16.28
CA SER A 56 -12.37 -11.91 17.38
C SER A 56 -11.47 -13.12 17.18
N LYS A 57 -12.01 -14.23 16.66
CA LYS A 57 -11.25 -15.43 16.32
C LYS A 57 -10.21 -15.13 15.21
N LYS A 58 -10.65 -14.47 14.12
CA LYS A 58 -9.74 -14.11 13.01
C LYS A 58 -8.62 -13.18 13.48
N LEU A 59 -8.94 -12.19 14.32
CA LEU A 59 -7.95 -11.27 14.87
C LEU A 59 -6.93 -12.00 15.75
N GLN A 60 -7.36 -12.97 16.56
CA GLN A 60 -6.48 -13.81 17.38
C GLN A 60 -5.58 -14.71 16.49
N GLU A 61 -6.14 -15.31 15.44
CA GLU A 61 -5.37 -16.11 14.47
C GLU A 61 -4.27 -15.28 13.79
N LEU A 62 -4.58 -14.04 13.39
CA LEU A 62 -3.61 -13.11 12.79
C LEU A 62 -2.52 -12.70 13.79
N TYR A 63 -2.89 -12.51 15.07
CA TYR A 63 -1.91 -12.23 16.13
C TYR A 63 -0.94 -13.39 16.33
N ILE A 64 -1.45 -14.64 16.35
CA ILE A 64 -0.62 -15.84 16.43
C ILE A 64 0.30 -15.95 15.19
N ALA A 65 -0.18 -15.59 14.01
CA ALA A 65 0.60 -15.53 12.78
C ALA A 65 1.62 -14.36 12.74
N LYS A 66 1.70 -13.55 13.82
CA LYS A 66 2.64 -12.43 14.00
C LYS A 66 2.39 -11.25 13.05
N VAL A 67 1.11 -10.93 12.77
CA VAL A 67 0.79 -9.66 12.11
C VAL A 67 1.22 -8.49 12.99
N SER A 68 1.89 -7.50 12.43
CA SER A 68 2.35 -6.33 13.19
C SER A 68 1.20 -5.35 13.44
N LYS A 69 0.34 -5.13 12.42
CA LYS A 69 -0.81 -4.20 12.50
C LYS A 69 -1.98 -4.70 11.67
N VAL A 70 -3.19 -4.44 12.17
CA VAL A 70 -4.44 -4.58 11.41
C VAL A 70 -5.10 -3.20 11.33
N LEU A 71 -5.14 -2.63 10.13
CA LEU A 71 -5.66 -1.30 9.87
C LEU A 71 -7.08 -1.44 9.32
N VAL A 72 -8.07 -1.11 10.14
CA VAL A 72 -9.47 -1.23 9.77
C VAL A 72 -9.96 0.09 9.19
N SER A 73 -10.33 0.09 7.91
CA SER A 73 -10.96 1.22 7.23
C SER A 73 -12.47 1.17 7.44
N MET A 74 -12.99 2.06 8.28
CA MET A 74 -14.41 2.12 8.64
C MET A 74 -15.17 2.99 7.63
N TYR A 75 -16.08 2.39 6.87
CA TYR A 75 -16.82 3.09 5.80
C TYR A 75 -18.27 3.41 6.15
N ASP A 76 -18.85 2.73 7.15
CA ASP A 76 -20.31 2.83 7.44
C ASP A 76 -20.63 3.92 8.45
N GLY A 77 -19.67 4.34 9.28
CA GLY A 77 -19.90 5.42 10.24
C GLY A 77 -19.18 5.23 11.59
N PRO A 78 -19.35 6.20 12.51
CA PRO A 78 -18.64 6.23 13.79
C PRO A 78 -19.02 5.09 14.74
N GLU A 79 -20.18 4.47 14.57
CA GLU A 79 -20.61 3.30 15.36
C GLU A 79 -19.67 2.11 15.18
N GLN A 80 -18.97 2.01 14.06
CA GLN A 80 -17.95 0.98 13.84
C GLN A 80 -16.79 1.07 14.82
N ILE A 81 -16.52 2.25 15.40
CA ILE A 81 -15.49 2.43 16.43
C ILE A 81 -15.76 1.53 17.63
N VAL A 82 -16.99 1.57 18.15
CA VAL A 82 -17.39 0.74 19.30
C VAL A 82 -17.33 -0.74 18.95
N LYS A 83 -17.86 -1.11 17.77
CA LYS A 83 -17.83 -2.50 17.25
C LYS A 83 -16.41 -3.07 17.25
N PHE A 84 -15.44 -2.35 16.66
CA PHE A 84 -14.07 -2.86 16.51
C PHE A 84 -13.25 -2.79 17.80
N LYS A 85 -13.47 -1.81 18.67
CA LYS A 85 -12.87 -1.80 20.02
C LYS A 85 -13.33 -3.00 20.87
N ASP A 86 -14.62 -3.29 20.86
CA ASP A 86 -15.17 -4.45 21.58
C ASP A 86 -14.65 -5.78 20.98
N LEU A 87 -14.58 -5.86 19.64
CA LEU A 87 -14.00 -7.01 18.94
C LEU A 87 -12.54 -7.24 19.36
N THR A 88 -11.71 -6.19 19.39
CA THR A 88 -10.32 -6.25 19.81
C THR A 88 -10.18 -6.74 21.24
N LYS A 89 -10.99 -6.20 22.16
CA LYS A 89 -11.02 -6.63 23.55
C LYS A 89 -11.37 -8.12 23.69
N ARG A 90 -12.41 -8.59 22.96
CA ARG A 90 -12.80 -10.00 22.97
C ARG A 90 -11.77 -10.93 22.35
N ALA A 91 -10.97 -10.45 21.40
CA ALA A 91 -9.87 -11.21 20.81
C ALA A 91 -8.68 -11.38 21.77
N ASN A 92 -8.61 -10.60 22.84
CA ASN A 92 -7.50 -10.59 23.80
C ASN A 92 -6.14 -10.40 23.11
N VAL A 93 -6.06 -9.40 22.23
CA VAL A 93 -4.83 -8.99 21.52
C VAL A 93 -4.45 -7.57 21.95
N PRO A 94 -3.18 -7.13 21.76
CA PRO A 94 -2.76 -5.77 22.08
C PRO A 94 -3.60 -4.72 21.33
N GLU A 95 -4.11 -3.70 22.03
CA GLU A 95 -4.93 -2.65 21.41
C GLU A 95 -4.18 -1.90 20.32
N GLU A 96 -2.89 -1.66 20.52
CA GLU A 96 -2.02 -0.99 19.55
C GLU A 96 -1.81 -1.78 18.25
N MET A 97 -2.18 -3.05 18.20
CA MET A 97 -2.16 -3.86 16.98
C MET A 97 -3.29 -3.45 16.03
N VAL A 98 -4.40 -2.91 16.54
CA VAL A 98 -5.57 -2.57 15.72
C VAL A 98 -5.66 -1.06 15.57
N ILE A 99 -5.55 -0.58 14.34
CA ILE A 99 -5.65 0.85 14.01
C ILE A 99 -6.95 1.09 13.29
N LEU A 100 -7.82 1.88 13.88
CA LEU A 100 -9.09 2.29 13.28
C LEU A 100 -8.88 3.55 12.43
N ARG A 101 -9.35 3.52 11.20
CA ARG A 101 -9.25 4.61 10.23
C ARG A 101 -10.63 5.07 9.80
N ASP A 102 -10.94 6.32 10.04
CA ASP A 102 -12.17 6.97 9.60
C ASP A 102 -12.16 7.08 8.07
N ARG A 103 -13.13 6.45 7.41
CA ARG A 103 -13.24 6.47 5.95
C ARG A 103 -14.68 6.63 5.49
N TRP A 104 -15.62 6.89 6.43
CA TRP A 104 -17.00 7.22 6.09
C TRP A 104 -17.14 8.66 5.62
N TYR A 105 -18.17 8.91 4.86
CA TYR A 105 -18.57 10.24 4.42
C TYR A 105 -19.70 10.78 5.29
N ASP A 106 -19.47 11.92 5.91
CA ASP A 106 -20.48 12.85 6.41
C ASP A 106 -19.92 14.28 6.30
N LYS A 107 -20.75 15.27 6.62
CA LYS A 107 -20.37 16.70 6.52
C LYS A 107 -19.20 17.11 7.43
N GLN A 108 -18.94 16.36 8.49
CA GLN A 108 -17.90 16.64 9.47
C GLN A 108 -16.62 15.85 9.18
N ASN A 109 -16.75 14.61 8.73
CA ASN A 109 -15.60 13.70 8.56
C ASN A 109 -14.98 13.75 7.16
N ASP A 110 -15.77 13.94 6.11
CA ASP A 110 -15.32 13.97 4.71
C ASP A 110 -14.27 12.89 4.38
N PHE A 111 -14.63 11.60 4.59
CA PHE A 111 -13.77 10.41 4.45
C PHE A 111 -12.56 10.34 5.41
N GLY A 112 -12.43 11.24 6.39
CA GLY A 112 -11.31 11.30 7.34
C GLY A 112 -9.93 11.49 6.70
N VAL A 113 -9.87 11.77 5.40
CA VAL A 113 -8.63 12.01 4.65
C VAL A 113 -8.94 12.71 3.32
N LYS A 114 -8.09 13.63 2.93
CA LYS A 114 -8.18 14.20 1.59
C LYS A 114 -7.92 13.13 0.52
N LEU A 115 -8.93 12.86 -0.30
CA LEU A 115 -8.86 11.81 -1.30
C LEU A 115 -7.93 12.22 -2.46
N THR A 116 -7.24 11.24 -3.02
CA THR A 116 -6.57 11.37 -4.32
C THR A 116 -7.49 10.84 -5.42
N ASN A 117 -7.32 11.31 -6.64
CA ASN A 117 -8.13 10.88 -7.79
C ASN A 117 -7.80 9.46 -8.32
N ARG A 118 -6.94 8.71 -7.62
CA ARG A 118 -6.50 7.37 -8.02
C ARG A 118 -6.13 7.29 -9.51
N ALA A 119 -5.25 8.19 -9.94
CA ALA A 119 -4.83 8.32 -11.35
C ALA A 119 -6.00 8.54 -12.33
N GLY A 120 -6.99 9.33 -11.91
CA GLY A 120 -8.13 9.71 -12.73
C GLY A 120 -9.32 8.73 -12.70
N THR A 121 -9.36 7.80 -11.72
CA THR A 121 -10.49 6.86 -11.58
C THR A 121 -11.54 7.30 -10.57
N ILE A 122 -11.22 8.24 -9.71
CA ILE A 122 -12.12 8.75 -8.66
C ILE A 122 -12.30 10.26 -8.84
N SER A 123 -13.55 10.72 -8.76
CA SER A 123 -13.95 12.13 -8.87
C SER A 123 -14.81 12.62 -7.70
N VAL A 124 -14.72 11.97 -6.53
CA VAL A 124 -15.51 12.29 -5.34
C VAL A 124 -14.65 13.01 -4.28
N GLY A 125 -15.30 13.79 -3.42
CA GLY A 125 -14.66 14.55 -2.36
C GLY A 125 -13.89 15.78 -2.86
N ASP A 126 -13.35 16.55 -1.91
CA ASP A 126 -12.45 17.68 -2.22
C ASP A 126 -11.07 17.15 -2.59
N GLN A 127 -10.65 17.34 -3.83
CA GLN A 127 -9.40 16.84 -4.38
C GLN A 127 -8.49 17.95 -4.85
N ASP A 128 -7.18 17.78 -4.66
CA ASP A 128 -6.20 18.67 -5.25
C ASP A 128 -6.23 18.60 -6.79
N PRO A 129 -6.04 19.71 -7.48
CA PRO A 129 -5.93 19.73 -8.94
C PRO A 129 -4.69 18.94 -9.40
N ILE A 130 -4.76 18.37 -10.60
CA ILE A 130 -3.64 17.69 -11.21
C ILE A 130 -2.55 18.71 -11.56
N ASN A 131 -1.36 18.55 -10.95
CA ASN A 131 -0.20 19.36 -11.30
C ASN A 131 0.83 18.49 -12.07
N LYS A 132 0.89 18.64 -13.38
CA LYS A 132 1.78 17.87 -14.28
C LYS A 132 3.26 18.19 -14.08
N HIS A 133 3.58 19.27 -13.37
CA HIS A 133 4.95 19.70 -13.06
C HIS A 133 5.39 19.42 -11.62
N SER A 134 4.57 18.71 -10.85
CA SER A 134 4.91 18.35 -9.47
C SER A 134 5.64 17.02 -9.40
N SER A 135 6.61 16.93 -8.48
CA SER A 135 7.27 15.66 -8.16
C SER A 135 6.29 14.65 -7.56
N CYS A 136 6.57 13.37 -7.78
CA CYS A 136 5.87 12.29 -7.09
C CYS A 136 6.89 11.30 -6.54
N TYR A 137 6.75 10.97 -5.26
CA TYR A 137 7.74 10.16 -4.54
C TYR A 137 7.33 8.70 -4.34
N TYR A 138 6.12 8.28 -4.71
CA TYR A 138 5.69 6.88 -4.58
C TYR A 138 6.71 5.87 -5.12
N PRO A 139 7.26 6.02 -6.35
CA PRO A 139 8.22 5.05 -6.87
C PRO A 139 9.59 5.07 -6.21
N THR A 140 9.81 5.90 -5.22
CA THR A 140 11.07 5.96 -4.47
C THR A 140 11.10 5.05 -3.26
N TYR A 141 9.93 4.59 -2.78
CA TYR A 141 9.84 3.80 -1.56
C TYR A 141 8.86 2.63 -1.62
N GLN A 142 8.00 2.53 -2.64
CA GLN A 142 7.03 1.44 -2.75
C GLN A 142 6.65 1.10 -4.17
N PHE A 143 6.11 -0.09 -4.36
CA PHE A 143 5.40 -0.58 -5.54
C PHE A 143 4.26 -1.49 -5.09
N LEU A 144 3.43 -1.93 -6.01
CA LEU A 144 2.34 -2.87 -5.75
C LEU A 144 2.60 -4.18 -6.49
N ILE A 145 2.46 -5.30 -5.80
CA ILE A 145 2.42 -6.64 -6.38
C ILE A 145 0.96 -7.08 -6.45
N ASP A 146 0.50 -7.46 -7.62
CA ASP A 146 -0.86 -8.00 -7.79
C ASP A 146 -0.86 -9.53 -7.64
N TRP A 147 -2.05 -10.11 -7.54
CA TRP A 147 -2.29 -11.52 -7.27
C TRP A 147 -1.62 -12.48 -8.27
N ASN A 148 -1.40 -12.05 -9.51
CA ASN A 148 -0.75 -12.82 -10.59
C ASN A 148 0.77 -12.58 -10.70
N GLY A 149 1.36 -11.82 -9.77
CA GLY A 149 2.79 -11.47 -9.77
C GLY A 149 3.15 -10.24 -10.57
N ASP A 150 2.21 -9.58 -11.25
CA ASP A 150 2.47 -8.31 -11.92
C ASP A 150 2.84 -7.23 -10.90
N ILE A 151 3.88 -6.47 -11.22
CA ILE A 151 4.29 -5.33 -10.41
C ILE A 151 3.83 -4.04 -11.08
N PHE A 152 3.15 -3.20 -10.31
CA PHE A 152 2.70 -1.87 -10.73
C PHE A 152 3.48 -0.75 -10.04
N LEU A 153 3.59 0.38 -10.71
CA LEU A 153 4.38 1.53 -10.29
C LEU A 153 4.03 2.03 -8.87
N CYS A 154 2.76 2.06 -8.55
CA CYS A 154 2.26 2.51 -7.24
C CYS A 154 0.78 2.12 -7.03
N PRO A 155 0.28 2.16 -5.79
CA PRO A 155 -1.11 1.82 -5.48
C PRO A 155 -2.15 2.84 -5.97
N GLN A 156 -1.73 3.92 -6.64
CA GLN A 156 -2.64 4.90 -7.25
C GLN A 156 -3.12 4.47 -8.64
N ASP A 157 -2.42 3.55 -9.30
CA ASP A 157 -2.78 3.07 -10.65
C ASP A 157 -3.87 2.00 -10.59
N TRP A 158 -5.08 2.40 -10.23
CA TRP A 158 -6.22 1.49 -10.09
C TRP A 158 -6.64 0.80 -11.39
N GLN A 159 -6.28 1.37 -12.53
CA GLN A 159 -6.54 0.76 -13.83
C GLN A 159 -5.43 -0.18 -14.30
N ARG A 160 -4.36 -0.36 -13.50
CA ARG A 160 -3.24 -1.26 -13.85
C ARG A 160 -2.64 -0.96 -15.21
N ARG A 161 -2.48 0.34 -15.54
CA ARG A 161 -2.11 0.80 -16.89
C ARG A 161 -0.67 0.48 -17.26
N VAL A 162 0.22 0.41 -16.28
CA VAL A 162 1.65 0.24 -16.54
C VAL A 162 2.24 -0.82 -15.62
N SER A 163 2.48 -2.00 -16.17
CA SER A 163 3.28 -3.02 -15.51
C SER A 163 4.77 -2.65 -15.53
N MET A 164 5.42 -2.88 -14.42
CA MET A 164 6.88 -2.68 -14.26
C MET A 164 7.67 -3.95 -14.50
N GLY A 165 7.04 -5.11 -14.50
CA GLY A 165 7.55 -6.47 -14.64
C GLY A 165 6.64 -7.47 -13.98
N ASN A 166 7.05 -8.75 -13.98
CA ASN A 166 6.29 -9.82 -13.35
C ASN A 166 7.23 -10.75 -12.55
N LEU A 167 6.88 -11.04 -11.31
CA LEU A 167 7.67 -11.88 -10.40
C LEU A 167 7.88 -13.32 -10.86
N MET A 168 7.06 -13.81 -11.79
CA MET A 168 7.28 -15.14 -12.36
C MET A 168 8.42 -15.17 -13.38
N GLN A 169 8.94 -14.01 -13.78
CA GLN A 169 9.99 -13.84 -14.80
C GLN A 169 11.25 -13.17 -14.26
N GLU A 170 11.09 -12.27 -13.29
CA GLU A 170 12.17 -11.44 -12.73
C GLU A 170 12.09 -11.44 -11.20
N THR A 171 13.18 -11.10 -10.53
CA THR A 171 13.20 -10.87 -9.08
C THR A 171 12.66 -9.47 -8.72
N VAL A 172 12.23 -9.29 -7.47
CA VAL A 172 11.88 -7.97 -6.92
C VAL A 172 12.99 -6.95 -7.17
N LYS A 173 14.25 -7.34 -6.97
CA LYS A 173 15.42 -6.49 -7.17
C LYS A 173 15.59 -6.06 -8.63
N GLU A 174 15.54 -6.99 -9.58
CA GLU A 174 15.67 -6.72 -11.00
C GLU A 174 14.61 -5.74 -11.48
N ILE A 175 13.35 -5.94 -11.09
CA ILE A 175 12.24 -5.04 -11.43
C ILE A 175 12.46 -3.65 -10.80
N TRP A 176 12.82 -3.59 -9.50
CA TRP A 176 12.98 -2.34 -8.75
C TRP A 176 14.07 -1.42 -9.34
N VAL A 177 15.19 -1.99 -9.81
CA VAL A 177 16.27 -1.24 -10.44
C VAL A 177 16.20 -1.26 -11.97
N GLY A 178 15.20 -1.94 -12.54
CA GLY A 178 15.02 -2.11 -13.97
C GLY A 178 14.81 -0.81 -14.73
N LYS A 179 15.02 -0.86 -16.04
CA LYS A 179 14.98 0.33 -16.91
C LYS A 179 13.65 1.07 -16.85
N THR A 180 12.54 0.33 -16.85
CA THR A 180 11.18 0.89 -16.83
C THR A 180 10.93 1.65 -15.53
N PHE A 181 11.16 1.01 -14.38
CA PHE A 181 10.98 1.62 -13.07
C PHE A 181 11.89 2.84 -12.87
N THR A 182 13.17 2.71 -13.27
CA THR A 182 14.16 3.80 -13.20
C THR A 182 13.73 5.00 -14.05
N LYS A 183 13.19 4.80 -15.25
CA LYS A 183 12.68 5.87 -16.11
C LYS A 183 11.54 6.65 -15.45
N PHE A 184 10.54 5.94 -14.91
CA PHE A 184 9.43 6.58 -14.17
C PHE A 184 9.94 7.33 -12.94
N ARG A 185 10.80 6.71 -12.13
CA ARG A 185 11.36 7.33 -10.93
C ARG A 185 12.12 8.63 -11.25
N LYS A 186 13.00 8.61 -12.24
CA LYS A 186 13.75 9.81 -12.68
C LYS A 186 12.82 10.93 -13.13
N ASN A 187 11.85 10.61 -13.99
CA ASN A 187 10.90 11.60 -14.51
C ASN A 187 10.08 12.23 -13.37
N LEU A 188 9.56 11.41 -12.47
CA LEU A 188 8.72 11.89 -11.36
C LEU A 188 9.51 12.69 -10.31
N LEU A 189 10.78 12.36 -10.07
CA LEU A 189 11.66 13.16 -9.21
C LEU A 189 11.97 14.54 -9.81
N GLN A 190 11.92 14.68 -11.14
CA GLN A 190 12.11 15.94 -11.86
C GLN A 190 10.78 16.70 -12.09
N GLY A 191 9.67 16.23 -11.54
CA GLY A 191 8.35 16.84 -11.78
C GLY A 191 7.78 16.59 -13.17
N LYS A 192 8.26 15.58 -13.89
CA LYS A 192 7.78 15.24 -15.24
C LYS A 192 6.74 14.14 -15.19
N ARG A 193 5.46 14.49 -15.25
CA ARG A 193 4.31 13.57 -15.26
C ARG A 193 3.75 13.37 -16.69
N CYS A 194 4.60 13.10 -17.65
CA CYS A 194 4.22 13.09 -19.08
C CYS A 194 3.42 11.85 -19.49
N ASN A 195 3.55 10.75 -18.76
CA ASN A 195 2.97 9.46 -19.14
C ASN A 195 1.86 9.04 -18.16
N LYS A 196 0.85 8.32 -18.67
CA LYS A 196 -0.11 7.61 -17.82
C LYS A 196 0.62 6.55 -16.98
N PRO A 197 0.14 6.28 -15.78
CA PRO A 197 -1.00 6.86 -15.06
C PRO A 197 -0.71 8.24 -14.43
N CYS A 198 0.55 8.68 -14.40
CA CYS A 198 1.01 9.84 -13.64
C CYS A 198 0.51 11.18 -14.19
N SER A 199 0.25 11.27 -15.50
CA SER A 199 -0.31 12.48 -16.12
C SER A 199 -1.72 12.81 -15.65
N ASP A 200 -2.45 11.82 -15.19
CA ASP A 200 -3.85 11.93 -14.76
C ASP A 200 -3.99 11.89 -13.23
N CYS A 201 -2.87 11.88 -12.49
CA CYS A 201 -2.84 11.65 -11.06
C CYS A 201 -2.49 12.92 -10.27
N ASN A 202 -3.23 13.19 -9.19
CA ASN A 202 -2.96 14.29 -8.26
C ASN A 202 -2.16 13.87 -7.01
N ALA A 203 -1.87 12.59 -6.81
CA ALA A 203 -1.09 12.11 -5.68
C ALA A 203 0.39 12.47 -5.78
N SER A 204 1.06 12.70 -4.65
CA SER A 204 2.48 13.11 -4.59
C SER A 204 3.39 12.15 -3.81
N GLY A 205 2.84 11.34 -2.90
CA GLY A 205 3.63 10.45 -2.05
C GLY A 205 4.61 11.15 -1.10
N THR A 206 4.34 12.41 -0.74
CA THR A 206 5.25 13.24 0.06
C THR A 206 5.40 12.77 1.50
N LEU A 207 4.36 12.15 2.08
CA LEU A 207 4.32 11.79 3.49
C LEU A 207 5.49 10.89 3.90
N LEU A 208 5.74 9.82 3.15
CA LEU A 208 6.80 8.85 3.43
C LEU A 208 7.99 8.98 2.47
N GLY A 209 7.76 9.43 1.24
CA GLY A 209 8.74 9.37 0.16
C GLY A 209 9.80 10.46 0.13
N LYS A 210 9.68 11.53 0.94
CA LYS A 210 10.56 12.69 0.83
C LYS A 210 12.02 12.38 1.13
N ASN A 211 12.30 11.55 2.12
CA ASN A 211 13.67 11.15 2.47
C ASN A 211 14.24 10.16 1.44
N HIS A 212 13.44 9.20 1.01
CA HIS A 212 13.82 8.27 -0.07
C HIS A 212 14.11 9.01 -1.38
N ALA A 213 13.31 10.04 -1.69
CA ALA A 213 13.52 10.87 -2.87
C ALA A 213 14.87 11.59 -2.85
N LYS A 214 15.32 12.09 -1.70
CA LYS A 214 16.66 12.72 -1.56
C LYS A 214 17.79 11.73 -1.92
N LEU A 215 17.69 10.49 -1.41
CA LEU A 215 18.66 9.44 -1.71
C LEU A 215 18.71 9.12 -3.21
N TRP A 216 17.54 8.90 -3.82
CA TRP A 216 17.47 8.62 -5.25
C TRP A 216 17.94 9.78 -6.12
N LYS A 217 17.64 11.03 -5.73
CA LYS A 217 18.18 12.21 -6.44
C LYS A 217 19.71 12.23 -6.42
N SER A 218 20.31 11.90 -5.28
CA SER A 218 21.79 11.78 -5.19
C SER A 218 22.34 10.70 -6.11
N ILE A 219 21.75 9.49 -6.08
CA ILE A 219 22.16 8.36 -6.95
C ILE A 219 22.05 8.72 -8.44
N TYR A 220 20.97 9.40 -8.82
CA TYR A 220 20.73 9.77 -10.23
C TYR A 220 21.38 11.10 -10.64
N LYS A 221 22.06 11.81 -9.72
CA LYS A 221 22.63 13.16 -9.93
C LYS A 221 21.59 14.18 -10.42
N ILE A 222 20.36 14.10 -9.88
CA ILE A 222 19.26 15.02 -10.14
C ILE A 222 19.35 16.18 -9.14
N LYS A 223 19.35 17.42 -9.63
CA LYS A 223 19.30 18.65 -8.82
C LYS A 223 17.91 18.88 -8.20
#